data_fd8565338178d27afc25b5af74897b7e
#
_entry.id   fd8565338178d27afc25b5af74897b7e
#
_cell.length_a   1.000
_cell.length_b   1.000
_cell.length_c   1.000
_cell.angle_alpha   90.00
_cell.angle_beta   90.00
_cell.angle_gamma   90.00
#
_symmetry.space_group_name_H-M   'P 1'
#
loop_
_entity.id
_entity.type
_entity.pdbx_description
1 polymer ?
#
loop_
_entity_poly.entity_id
_entity_poly.type
_entity_poly.pdbx_seq_one_letter_code
_entity_poly.pdbx_strand_id
1 'polypeptide(L)' 'MPKSQLAIHGGTPIRTKPWPPRALFGEEEKQAVIDLFDQAIASGTAFGYEGPTERAYCEEFAEFLGGGYVDAVNSGTN' A
#
# COMPACT_ATOMS: atom_id res chain seq x y z
N MET A 1 -37.75 -15.25 -18.97
CA MET A 1 -36.60 -14.39 -18.96
C MET A 1 -35.33 -15.19 -19.23
N PRO A 2 -34.57 -14.81 -20.22
CA PRO A 2 -33.31 -15.54 -20.46
C PRO A 2 -32.37 -15.35 -19.28
N LYS A 3 -31.69 -16.43 -18.89
CA LYS A 3 -30.69 -16.35 -17.85
C LYS A 3 -29.47 -15.62 -18.39
N SER A 4 -28.89 -14.78 -17.56
CA SER A 4 -27.61 -14.15 -17.90
C SER A 4 -26.54 -15.21 -18.07
N GLN A 5 -25.82 -15.15 -19.16
CA GLN A 5 -24.73 -16.06 -19.42
C GLN A 5 -23.47 -15.58 -18.69
N LEU A 6 -22.81 -16.47 -17.99
CA LEU A 6 -21.54 -16.14 -17.32
C LEU A 6 -20.49 -15.75 -18.36
N ALA A 7 -19.61 -14.82 -17.99
CA ALA A 7 -18.56 -14.36 -18.89
C ALA A 7 -17.68 -15.52 -19.38
N ILE A 8 -17.38 -16.48 -18.51
CA ILE A 8 -16.59 -17.65 -18.85
C ILE A 8 -17.23 -18.52 -19.94
N HIS A 9 -18.54 -18.42 -20.11
CA HIS A 9 -19.31 -19.17 -21.12
C HIS A 9 -19.77 -18.26 -22.27
N GLY A 10 -19.08 -17.16 -22.52
CA GLY A 10 -19.37 -16.29 -23.64
C GLY A 10 -20.26 -15.11 -23.32
N GLY A 11 -20.66 -14.91 -22.07
CA GLY A 11 -21.43 -13.75 -21.65
C GLY A 11 -20.57 -12.50 -21.58
N THR A 12 -21.20 -11.35 -21.34
CA THR A 12 -20.50 -10.09 -21.20
C THR A 12 -19.95 -9.94 -19.79
N PRO A 13 -18.64 -9.72 -19.62
CA PRO A 13 -18.09 -9.47 -18.30
C PRO A 13 -18.63 -8.16 -17.74
N ILE A 14 -18.74 -8.08 -16.41
CA ILE A 14 -19.13 -6.85 -15.74
C ILE A 14 -18.12 -5.75 -16.05
N ARG A 15 -16.84 -6.12 -16.09
CA ARG A 15 -15.77 -5.18 -16.39
C ARG A 15 -15.11 -5.53 -17.72
N THR A 16 -15.13 -4.59 -18.63
CA THR A 16 -14.56 -4.77 -19.98
C THR A 16 -13.25 -4.02 -20.18
N LYS A 17 -12.89 -3.13 -19.26
CA LYS A 17 -11.65 -2.36 -19.32
C LYS A 17 -10.62 -2.99 -18.38
N PRO A 18 -9.33 -2.97 -18.74
CA PRO A 18 -8.31 -3.45 -17.83
C PRO A 18 -8.27 -2.60 -16.56
N TRP A 19 -7.82 -3.21 -15.47
CA TRP A 19 -7.62 -2.49 -14.23
C TRP A 19 -6.51 -1.45 -14.41
N PRO A 20 -6.64 -0.26 -13.81
CA PRO A 20 -5.55 0.71 -13.89
C PRO A 20 -4.29 0.17 -13.19
N PRO A 21 -3.11 0.62 -13.62
CA PRO A 21 -1.88 0.22 -12.95
C PRO A 21 -1.86 0.70 -11.50
N ARG A 22 -1.14 -0.03 -10.66
CA ARG A 22 -1.04 0.28 -9.23
C ARG A 22 0.04 1.29 -8.88
N ALA A 23 0.86 1.65 -9.84
CA ALA A 23 2.00 2.53 -9.60
C ALA A 23 1.53 3.96 -9.35
N LEU A 24 1.42 4.32 -8.09
CA LEU A 24 1.10 5.68 -7.66
C LEU A 24 2.35 6.39 -7.17
N PHE A 25 3.46 6.20 -7.89
CA PHE A 25 4.73 6.80 -7.54
C PHE A 25 4.91 8.12 -8.26
N GLY A 26 5.30 9.14 -7.52
CA GLY A 26 5.62 10.46 -8.05
C GLY A 26 6.85 11.02 -7.37
N GLU A 27 7.08 12.32 -7.56
CA GLU A 27 8.25 12.98 -7.01
C GLU A 27 8.22 13.01 -5.47
N GLU A 28 7.06 13.07 -4.86
CA GLU A 28 6.94 13.04 -3.40
C GLU A 28 7.43 11.71 -2.82
N GLU A 29 7.03 10.60 -3.43
CA GLU A 29 7.48 9.27 -3.00
C GLU A 29 8.98 9.09 -3.23
N LYS A 30 9.47 9.56 -4.37
CA LYS A 30 10.90 9.51 -4.66
C LYS A 30 11.71 10.29 -3.62
N GLN A 31 11.27 11.50 -3.28
CA GLN A 31 11.96 12.32 -2.30
C GLN A 31 11.92 11.69 -0.90
N ALA A 32 10.80 11.10 -0.54
CA ALA A 32 10.67 10.40 0.75
C ALA A 32 11.67 9.25 0.86
N VAL A 33 11.87 8.50 -0.22
CA VAL A 33 12.83 7.40 -0.25
C VAL A 33 14.27 7.93 -0.14
N ILE A 34 14.59 9.01 -0.86
CA ILE A 34 15.90 9.65 -0.77
C ILE A 34 16.19 10.10 0.65
N ASP A 35 15.24 10.77 1.28
CA ASP A 35 15.38 11.26 2.65
C ASP A 35 15.58 10.10 3.64
N LEU A 36 14.88 9.01 3.43
CA LEU A 36 15.01 7.82 4.27
C LEU A 36 16.43 7.24 4.20
N PHE A 37 16.98 7.13 2.99
CA PHE A 37 18.35 6.66 2.81
C PHE A 37 19.37 7.63 3.41
N ASP A 38 19.16 8.92 3.20
CA ASP A 38 20.06 9.94 3.77
C ASP A 38 20.11 9.84 5.30
N GLN A 39 18.95 9.68 5.93
CA GLN A 39 18.87 9.52 7.38
C GLN A 39 19.56 8.24 7.84
N ALA A 40 19.37 7.14 7.12
CA ALA A 40 20.00 5.87 7.45
C ALA A 40 21.52 5.96 7.36
N ILE A 41 22.03 6.62 6.33
CA ILE A 41 23.47 6.84 6.15
C ILE A 41 24.02 7.72 7.28
N ALA A 42 23.35 8.81 7.57
CA ALA A 42 23.81 9.75 8.60
C ALA A 42 23.81 9.14 9.99
N SER A 43 22.82 8.35 10.33
CA SER A 43 22.70 7.72 11.65
C SER A 43 23.50 6.44 11.78
N GLY A 44 23.92 5.84 10.68
CA GLY A 44 24.57 4.52 10.67
C GLY A 44 23.62 3.38 11.01
N THR A 45 22.31 3.63 10.97
CA THR A 45 21.30 2.62 11.30
C THR A 45 20.33 2.48 10.12
N ALA A 46 20.21 1.27 9.61
CA ALA A 46 19.29 0.99 8.53
C ALA A 46 17.83 1.09 9.01
N PHE A 47 16.96 1.55 8.14
CA PHE A 47 15.54 1.46 8.38
C PHE A 47 15.10 -0.01 8.37
N GLY A 48 14.08 -0.35 9.11
CA GLY A 48 13.65 -1.74 9.20
C GLY A 48 12.36 -1.91 9.96
N TYR A 49 12.04 -3.15 10.23
CA TYR A 49 10.83 -3.53 10.92
C TYR A 49 10.81 -2.93 12.34
N GLU A 50 9.66 -2.39 12.71
CA GLU A 50 9.45 -1.72 14.01
C GLU A 50 10.36 -0.51 14.25
N GLY A 51 10.91 0.05 13.19
CA GLY A 51 11.70 1.26 13.29
C GLY A 51 10.85 2.53 13.36
N PRO A 52 11.52 3.70 13.50
CA PRO A 52 10.80 4.97 13.60
C PRO A 52 9.91 5.28 12.39
N THR A 53 10.33 4.92 11.18
CA THR A 53 9.57 5.19 9.96
C THR A 53 8.28 4.38 9.92
N GLU A 54 8.35 3.10 10.27
CA GLU A 54 7.18 2.24 10.34
C GLU A 54 6.23 2.72 11.45
N ARG A 55 6.78 3.12 12.58
CA ARG A 55 5.97 3.64 13.69
C ARG A 55 5.23 4.89 13.28
N ALA A 56 5.89 5.81 12.58
CA ALA A 56 5.24 7.02 12.07
C ALA A 56 4.10 6.68 11.11
N TYR A 57 4.30 5.72 10.23
CA TYR A 57 3.25 5.26 9.33
C TYR A 57 2.05 4.73 10.11
N CYS A 58 2.29 3.89 11.11
CA CYS A 58 1.21 3.31 11.91
C CYS A 58 0.44 4.37 12.69
N GLU A 59 1.12 5.36 13.22
CA GLU A 59 0.49 6.47 13.96
C GLU A 59 -0.39 7.31 13.02
N GLU A 60 0.11 7.66 11.85
CA GLU A 60 -0.66 8.43 10.87
C GLU A 60 -1.87 7.64 10.37
N PHE A 61 -1.71 6.35 10.15
CA PHE A 61 -2.81 5.51 9.71
C PHE A 61 -3.88 5.37 10.79
N ALA A 62 -3.48 5.22 12.04
CA ALA A 62 -4.43 5.19 13.16
C ALA A 62 -5.22 6.49 13.27
N GLU A 63 -4.54 7.62 13.10
CA GLU A 63 -5.19 8.92 13.09
C GLU A 63 -6.20 9.04 11.94
N PHE A 64 -5.83 8.59 10.76
CA PHE A 64 -6.72 8.55 9.60
C PHE A 64 -7.99 7.74 9.88
N LEU A 65 -7.86 6.63 10.60
CA LEU A 65 -8.99 5.77 10.96
C LEU A 65 -9.83 6.30 12.12
N GLY A 66 -9.39 7.38 12.77
CA GLY A 66 -10.11 7.96 13.89
C GLY A 66 -9.66 7.47 15.25
N GLY A 67 -8.56 6.75 15.33
CA GLY A 67 -8.00 6.25 16.58
C GLY A 67 -7.75 4.75 16.55
N GLY A 68 -7.35 4.21 17.68
CA GLY A 68 -7.03 2.80 17.81
C GLY A 68 -5.54 2.51 17.62
N TYR A 69 -5.23 1.25 17.37
CA TYR A 69 -3.86 0.79 17.20
C TYR A 69 -3.68 0.19 15.82
N VAL A 70 -2.55 0.49 15.21
CA VAL A 70 -2.19 -0.05 13.89
C VAL A 70 -0.83 -0.72 14.02
N ASP A 71 -0.71 -1.89 13.45
CA ASP A 71 0.53 -2.64 13.41
C ASP A 71 0.80 -3.08 11.97
N ALA A 72 2.01 -2.90 11.51
CA ALA A 72 2.40 -3.29 10.16
C ALA A 72 2.95 -4.71 10.17
N VAL A 73 2.43 -5.53 9.26
CA VAL A 73 2.85 -6.93 9.13
C VAL A 73 3.22 -7.20 7.67
N ASN A 74 3.93 -8.27 7.44
CA ASN A 74 4.46 -8.56 6.11
C ASN A 74 3.47 -9.29 5.18
N SER A 75 2.33 -9.69 5.69
CA SER A 75 1.31 -10.39 4.89
C SER A 75 -0.02 -10.42 5.61
N GLY A 76 -1.09 -10.73 4.88
CA GLY A 76 -2.40 -10.94 5.48
C GLY A 76 -2.53 -12.23 6.27
N THR A 77 -1.58 -13.13 6.12
CA THR A 77 -1.58 -14.40 6.84
C THR A 77 -1.13 -14.27 8.29
N ASN A 78 -0.34 -13.27 8.58
CA ASN A 78 0.18 -13.04 9.93
C ASN A 78 -0.91 -12.82 10.97
#